data_8168d5cfa665979d502d9e42b067d4b1
#
_entry.id   8168d5cfa665979d502d9e42b067d4b1
#
_cell.length_a   1.000
_cell.length_b   1.000
_cell.length_c   1.000
_cell.angle_alpha   90.00
_cell.angle_beta   90.00
_cell.angle_gamma   90.00
#
_symmetry.space_group_name_H-M   'P 1'
#
loop_
_entity.id
_entity.type
_entity.pdbx_description
1 polymer ?
#
loop_
_entity_poly.entity_id
_entity_poly.type
_entity_poly.pdbx_seq_one_letter_code
_entity_poly.pdbx_strand_id
1 'polypeptide(L)'
;MPELKDYGLVLRSREYREADRLVTLLTKNNGLVAGVARGVRKVHSKLAAQIEPLTFGLYQFHLGRSALGTLLQAEALNHHRKLRSNPLLLAHAQYCCELCEASLPEHEPAGPVFTLLLQALTTLEAETEPARAAHCFELNLLALLGYRPVLASCLCCGGPGPYRFDPSCGGIVCRRCPASAEAFPVSGAAVSVMKRFLELGFYRLSVCRVPVAQCGEIHRVSRLLFAKAVGKTRFKSLEVLHSLTEWH
;
A
#
# COMPACT_ATOMS: atom_id res chain seq x y z
N MET A 1 -31.06 -9.38 7.19
CA MET A 1 -29.87 -8.52 7.40
C MET A 1 -28.82 -8.99 6.41
N PRO A 2 -28.13 -8.10 5.70
CA PRO A 2 -27.26 -8.53 4.61
C PRO A 2 -26.03 -9.28 5.15
N GLU A 3 -25.81 -10.46 4.61
CA GLU A 3 -24.56 -11.18 4.72
C GLU A 3 -23.67 -10.78 3.55
N LEU A 4 -22.40 -10.50 3.84
CA LEU A 4 -21.40 -10.18 2.85
C LEU A 4 -20.43 -11.36 2.77
N LYS A 5 -20.31 -11.96 1.59
CA LYS A 5 -19.31 -13.00 1.30
C LYS A 5 -18.43 -12.53 0.16
N ASP A 6 -17.11 -12.37 0.41
CA ASP A 6 -16.18 -11.81 -0.57
C ASP A 6 -14.76 -12.34 -0.37
N TYR A 7 -13.97 -12.30 -1.43
CA TYR A 7 -12.52 -12.46 -1.31
C TYR A 7 -11.92 -11.24 -0.65
N GLY A 8 -11.02 -11.47 0.30
CA GLY A 8 -10.38 -10.40 1.06
C GLY A 8 -8.95 -10.72 1.46
N LEU A 9 -8.20 -9.68 1.74
CA LEU A 9 -6.89 -9.74 2.36
C LEU A 9 -6.98 -9.10 3.74
N VAL A 10 -6.52 -9.79 4.77
CA VAL A 10 -6.44 -9.24 6.13
C VAL A 10 -5.32 -8.20 6.19
N LEU A 11 -5.70 -6.93 6.30
CA LEU A 11 -4.75 -5.83 6.45
C LEU A 11 -4.25 -5.73 7.88
N ARG A 12 -5.17 -5.90 8.85
CA ARG A 12 -4.89 -5.79 10.27
C ARG A 12 -5.79 -6.70 11.10
N SER A 13 -5.22 -7.26 12.17
CA SER A 13 -5.91 -8.03 13.19
C SER A 13 -5.38 -7.61 14.55
N ARG A 14 -6.26 -7.09 15.43
CA ARG A 14 -5.87 -6.61 16.78
C ARG A 14 -6.77 -7.20 17.85
N GLU A 15 -6.27 -7.29 19.07
CA GLU A 15 -7.07 -7.70 20.21
C GLU A 15 -8.25 -6.77 20.43
N TYR A 16 -9.39 -7.35 20.72
CA TYR A 16 -10.63 -6.66 21.01
C TYR A 16 -11.42 -7.47 22.02
N ARG A 17 -11.69 -6.89 23.20
CA ARG A 17 -12.24 -7.61 24.34
C ARG A 17 -11.38 -8.84 24.75
N GLU A 18 -11.86 -9.61 25.72
CA GLU A 18 -11.09 -10.71 26.31
C GLU A 18 -10.79 -11.86 25.35
N ALA A 19 -11.78 -12.28 24.55
CA ALA A 19 -11.68 -13.46 23.67
C ALA A 19 -11.75 -13.14 22.18
N ASP A 20 -11.93 -11.86 21.79
CA ASP A 20 -12.23 -11.45 20.42
C ASP A 20 -11.06 -10.73 19.77
N ARG A 21 -11.09 -10.64 18.44
CA ARG A 21 -10.20 -9.77 17.67
C ARG A 21 -11.02 -8.87 16.73
N LEU A 22 -10.56 -7.65 16.54
CA LEU A 22 -11.04 -6.78 15.48
C LEU A 22 -10.17 -6.97 14.26
N VAL A 23 -10.79 -7.29 13.12
CA VAL A 23 -10.12 -7.51 11.86
C VAL A 23 -10.54 -6.47 10.84
N THR A 24 -9.58 -5.95 10.08
CA THR A 24 -9.81 -5.07 8.93
C THR A 24 -9.32 -5.78 7.69
N LEU A 25 -10.18 -5.90 6.69
CA LEU A 25 -9.88 -6.52 5.41
C LEU A 25 -10.06 -5.50 4.28
N LEU A 26 -9.21 -5.60 3.27
CA LEU A 26 -9.53 -5.07 1.96
C LEU A 26 -10.17 -6.19 1.15
N THR A 27 -11.40 -5.97 0.71
CA THR A 27 -12.18 -6.95 -0.05
C THR A 27 -12.26 -6.58 -1.52
N LYS A 28 -12.50 -7.59 -2.37
CA LYS A 28 -12.50 -7.41 -3.82
C LYS A 28 -13.62 -6.47 -4.30
N ASN A 29 -14.82 -6.63 -3.75
CA ASN A 29 -16.01 -5.93 -4.26
C ASN A 29 -16.60 -4.91 -3.29
N ASN A 30 -16.21 -4.95 -2.00
CA ASN A 30 -16.82 -4.13 -0.95
C ASN A 30 -15.81 -3.19 -0.26
N GLY A 31 -14.59 -3.05 -0.79
CA GLY A 31 -13.55 -2.18 -0.25
C GLY A 31 -13.09 -2.57 1.16
N LEU A 32 -12.87 -1.59 2.03
CA LEU A 32 -12.50 -1.85 3.42
C LEU A 32 -13.70 -2.32 4.23
N VAL A 33 -13.56 -3.48 4.88
CA VAL A 33 -14.55 -4.07 5.77
C VAL A 33 -13.91 -4.34 7.13
N ALA A 34 -14.51 -3.81 8.18
CA ALA A 34 -14.10 -4.08 9.56
C ALA A 34 -15.13 -4.95 10.27
N GLY A 35 -14.67 -5.88 11.09
CA GLY A 35 -15.56 -6.74 11.85
C GLY A 35 -14.91 -7.45 13.02
N VAL A 36 -15.76 -7.92 13.94
CA VAL A 36 -15.34 -8.63 15.14
C VAL A 36 -15.31 -10.14 14.87
N ALA A 37 -14.16 -10.76 15.04
CA ALA A 37 -13.99 -12.21 15.07
C ALA A 37 -14.15 -12.69 16.52
N ARG A 38 -15.33 -13.23 16.83
CA ARG A 38 -15.70 -13.60 18.21
C ARG A 38 -15.06 -14.91 18.65
N GLY A 39 -14.60 -14.95 19.88
CA GLY A 39 -14.04 -16.16 20.53
C GLY A 39 -12.75 -16.67 19.88
N VAL A 40 -12.11 -15.87 19.03
CA VAL A 40 -10.96 -16.29 18.23
C VAL A 40 -9.69 -16.53 19.06
N ARG A 41 -9.60 -15.95 20.24
CA ARG A 41 -8.48 -16.15 21.18
C ARG A 41 -8.62 -17.40 22.06
N LYS A 42 -9.74 -18.13 21.95
CA LYS A 42 -9.91 -19.42 22.64
C LYS A 42 -8.98 -20.47 22.02
N VAL A 43 -8.42 -21.36 22.84
CA VAL A 43 -7.38 -22.33 22.47
C VAL A 43 -7.73 -23.19 21.25
N HIS A 44 -9.00 -23.50 21.03
CA HIS A 44 -9.44 -24.35 19.91
C HIS A 44 -10.09 -23.58 18.75
N SER A 45 -9.86 -22.26 18.64
CA SER A 45 -10.46 -21.48 17.58
C SER A 45 -9.84 -21.78 16.22
N LYS A 46 -10.65 -22.32 15.31
CA LYS A 46 -10.25 -22.55 13.89
C LYS A 46 -10.08 -21.24 13.11
N LEU A 47 -10.67 -20.14 13.59
CA LEU A 47 -10.60 -18.84 12.93
C LEU A 47 -9.28 -18.09 13.20
N ALA A 48 -8.54 -18.45 14.24
CA ALA A 48 -7.34 -17.71 14.65
C ALA A 48 -6.33 -17.57 13.50
N ALA A 49 -5.97 -18.68 12.88
CA ALA A 49 -5.02 -18.70 11.77
C ALA A 49 -5.56 -18.05 10.49
N GLN A 50 -6.88 -18.02 10.32
CA GLN A 50 -7.54 -17.50 9.12
C GLN A 50 -7.57 -15.96 9.06
N ILE A 51 -7.38 -15.30 10.21
CA ILE A 51 -7.46 -13.83 10.35
C ILE A 51 -6.12 -13.18 10.70
N GLU A 52 -5.04 -13.89 10.55
CA GLU A 52 -3.70 -13.31 10.68
C GLU A 52 -3.46 -12.28 9.55
N PRO A 53 -2.77 -11.15 9.83
CA PRO A 53 -2.44 -10.16 8.80
C PRO A 53 -1.77 -10.81 7.59
N LEU A 54 -1.99 -10.28 6.39
CA LEU A 54 -1.54 -10.80 5.09
C LEU A 54 -2.19 -12.12 4.66
N THR A 55 -3.20 -12.64 5.37
CA THR A 55 -3.95 -13.81 4.92
C THR A 55 -4.94 -13.40 3.84
N PHE A 56 -4.81 -13.98 2.65
CA PHE A 56 -5.78 -13.87 1.56
C PHE A 56 -6.74 -15.07 1.62
N GLY A 57 -8.04 -14.82 1.48
CA GLY A 57 -9.05 -15.87 1.57
C GLY A 57 -10.46 -15.42 1.24
N LEU A 58 -11.43 -16.30 1.49
CA LEU A 58 -12.86 -16.03 1.39
C LEU A 58 -13.41 -15.77 2.78
N TYR A 59 -14.08 -14.64 2.97
CA TYR A 59 -14.60 -14.18 4.25
C TYR A 59 -16.08 -13.90 4.19
N GLN A 60 -16.81 -14.31 5.23
CA GLN A 60 -18.24 -14.04 5.35
C GLN A 60 -18.50 -13.23 6.62
N PHE A 61 -19.14 -12.06 6.43
CA PHE A 61 -19.52 -11.15 7.51
C PHE A 61 -21.04 -11.04 7.58
N HIS A 62 -21.51 -10.89 8.80
CA HIS A 62 -22.83 -10.37 9.07
C HIS A 62 -22.71 -8.86 9.32
N LEU A 63 -23.33 -8.05 8.47
CA LEU A 63 -23.35 -6.60 8.61
C LEU A 63 -24.61 -6.20 9.40
N GLY A 64 -24.41 -5.74 10.63
CA GLY A 64 -25.46 -5.24 11.51
C GLY A 64 -25.80 -3.77 11.24
N ARG A 65 -26.52 -3.15 12.17
CA ARG A 65 -26.77 -1.70 12.17
C ARG A 65 -25.56 -0.86 12.60
N SER A 66 -24.55 -1.48 13.20
CA SER A 66 -23.30 -0.84 13.59
C SER A 66 -22.30 -0.85 12.41
N ALA A 67 -21.38 0.10 12.41
CA ALA A 67 -20.28 0.16 11.44
C ALA A 67 -19.36 -1.11 11.47
N LEU A 68 -19.37 -1.87 12.58
CA LEU A 68 -18.60 -3.10 12.73
C LEU A 68 -19.48 -4.32 12.42
N GLY A 69 -19.06 -5.10 11.43
CA GLY A 69 -19.62 -6.41 11.13
C GLY A 69 -19.23 -7.47 12.17
N THR A 70 -19.80 -8.67 12.06
CA THR A 70 -19.35 -9.86 12.77
C THR A 70 -18.81 -10.85 11.72
N LEU A 71 -17.56 -11.28 11.88
CA LEU A 71 -17.00 -12.35 11.04
C LEU A 71 -17.67 -13.68 11.40
N LEU A 72 -18.34 -14.29 10.43
CA LEU A 72 -19.03 -15.58 10.59
C LEU A 72 -18.14 -16.74 10.17
N GLN A 73 -17.51 -16.63 9.00
CA GLN A 73 -16.66 -17.66 8.43
C GLN A 73 -15.43 -17.06 7.74
N ALA A 74 -14.36 -17.82 7.74
CA ALA A 74 -13.12 -17.49 7.03
C ALA A 74 -12.48 -18.77 6.49
N GLU A 75 -12.06 -18.73 5.24
CA GLU A 75 -11.32 -19.79 4.57
C GLU A 75 -10.09 -19.18 3.91
N ALA A 76 -8.92 -19.41 4.51
CA ALA A 76 -7.66 -18.93 3.98
C ALA A 76 -7.23 -19.72 2.75
N LEU A 77 -6.90 -19.00 1.68
CA LEU A 77 -6.37 -19.54 0.43
C LEU A 77 -4.85 -19.36 0.34
N ASN A 78 -4.32 -18.26 0.89
CA ASN A 78 -2.89 -18.01 0.94
C ASN A 78 -2.53 -17.23 2.21
N HIS A 79 -1.56 -17.73 2.97
CA HIS A 79 -1.06 -17.09 4.18
C HIS A 79 0.18 -16.23 3.96
N HIS A 80 0.68 -16.11 2.74
CA HIS A 80 1.92 -15.41 2.40
C HIS A 80 3.08 -15.74 3.38
N ARG A 81 3.36 -17.04 3.57
CA ARG A 81 4.32 -17.53 4.57
C ARG A 81 5.73 -16.98 4.38
N LYS A 82 6.16 -16.79 3.13
CA LYS A 82 7.47 -16.22 2.83
C LYS A 82 7.61 -14.79 3.37
N LEU A 83 6.58 -13.96 3.23
CA LEU A 83 6.59 -12.60 3.77
C LEU A 83 6.70 -12.61 5.30
N ARG A 84 6.02 -13.54 5.96
CA ARG A 84 6.02 -13.66 7.42
C ARG A 84 7.32 -14.18 8.00
N SER A 85 8.06 -15.01 7.26
CA SER A 85 9.32 -15.60 7.72
C SER A 85 10.52 -14.65 7.60
N ASN A 86 10.36 -13.52 6.90
CA ASN A 86 11.41 -12.51 6.74
C ASN A 86 10.94 -11.16 7.27
N PRO A 87 11.56 -10.63 8.35
CA PRO A 87 11.13 -9.37 8.95
C PRO A 87 11.12 -8.17 7.99
N LEU A 88 12.07 -8.11 7.06
CA LEU A 88 12.14 -7.04 6.07
C LEU A 88 10.99 -7.11 5.06
N LEU A 89 10.70 -8.31 4.52
CA LEU A 89 9.56 -8.51 3.63
C LEU A 89 8.24 -8.25 4.34
N LEU A 90 8.12 -8.71 5.60
CA LEU A 90 6.94 -8.46 6.43
C LEU A 90 6.69 -6.97 6.63
N ALA A 91 7.72 -6.19 6.94
CA ALA A 91 7.60 -4.75 7.15
C ALA A 91 7.15 -4.02 5.87
N HIS A 92 7.70 -4.39 4.69
CA HIS A 92 7.25 -3.84 3.40
C HIS A 92 5.79 -4.20 3.09
N ALA A 93 5.40 -5.45 3.31
CA ALA A 93 4.03 -5.92 3.09
C ALA A 93 3.04 -5.20 4.02
N GLN A 94 3.38 -5.03 5.30
CA GLN A 94 2.58 -4.28 6.27
C GLN A 94 2.48 -2.81 5.89
N TYR A 95 3.56 -2.22 5.34
CA TYR A 95 3.54 -0.86 4.83
C TYR A 95 2.53 -0.70 3.67
N CYS A 96 2.52 -1.60 2.70
CA CYS A 96 1.53 -1.58 1.63
C CYS A 96 0.09 -1.70 2.17
N CYS A 97 -0.14 -2.56 3.19
CA CYS A 97 -1.43 -2.67 3.86
C CYS A 97 -1.84 -1.39 4.60
N GLU A 98 -0.91 -0.75 5.34
CA GLU A 98 -1.17 0.52 6.02
C GLU A 98 -1.53 1.66 5.05
N LEU A 99 -0.89 1.70 3.88
CA LEU A 99 -1.21 2.67 2.84
C LEU A 99 -2.65 2.47 2.33
N CYS A 100 -3.07 1.22 2.07
CA CYS A 100 -4.45 0.94 1.68
C CYS A 100 -5.45 1.35 2.77
N GLU A 101 -5.20 0.94 4.03
CA GLU A 101 -6.10 1.26 5.16
C GLU A 101 -6.24 2.77 5.38
N ALA A 102 -5.17 3.54 5.12
CA ALA A 102 -5.18 4.99 5.28
C ALA A 102 -5.83 5.74 4.11
N SER A 103 -5.86 5.13 2.91
CA SER A 103 -6.23 5.83 1.67
C SER A 103 -7.65 5.55 1.21
N LEU A 104 -8.28 4.50 1.71
CA LEU A 104 -9.58 4.05 1.23
C LEU A 104 -10.69 4.35 2.25
N PRO A 105 -11.86 4.77 1.81
CA PRO A 105 -13.04 4.83 2.64
C PRO A 105 -13.57 3.41 2.95
N GLU A 106 -14.29 3.29 4.06
CA GLU A 106 -14.96 2.03 4.41
C GLU A 106 -16.15 1.77 3.49
N HIS A 107 -16.38 0.50 3.17
CA HIS A 107 -17.51 0.00 2.39
C HIS A 107 -17.67 0.58 0.97
N GLU A 108 -16.64 1.17 0.40
CA GLU A 108 -16.63 1.60 -0.99
C GLU A 108 -15.80 0.64 -1.85
N PRO A 109 -16.34 0.17 -3.00
CA PRO A 109 -15.62 -0.77 -3.88
C PRO A 109 -14.24 -0.25 -4.30
N ALA A 110 -13.20 -1.05 -4.08
CA ALA A 110 -11.81 -0.71 -4.37
C ALA A 110 -11.08 -1.86 -5.10
N GLY A 111 -11.76 -2.54 -6.02
CA GLY A 111 -11.23 -3.70 -6.75
C GLY A 111 -9.87 -3.49 -7.41
N PRO A 112 -9.60 -2.36 -8.09
CA PRO A 112 -8.28 -2.05 -8.64
C PRO A 112 -7.19 -2.00 -7.57
N VAL A 113 -7.45 -1.40 -6.40
CA VAL A 113 -6.49 -1.33 -5.28
C VAL A 113 -6.29 -2.72 -4.66
N PHE A 114 -7.35 -3.50 -4.52
CA PHE A 114 -7.27 -4.89 -4.07
C PHE A 114 -6.34 -5.72 -4.98
N THR A 115 -6.52 -5.63 -6.29
CA THR A 115 -5.68 -6.33 -7.27
C THR A 115 -4.22 -5.85 -7.20
N LEU A 116 -4.00 -4.54 -7.11
CA LEU A 116 -2.68 -3.94 -6.98
C LEU A 116 -1.96 -4.43 -5.72
N LEU A 117 -2.67 -4.53 -4.58
CA LEU A 117 -2.09 -5.00 -3.32
C LEU A 117 -1.69 -6.48 -3.41
N LEU A 118 -2.53 -7.35 -3.98
CA LEU A 118 -2.19 -8.77 -4.18
C LEU A 118 -0.98 -8.93 -5.09
N GLN A 119 -0.88 -8.15 -6.17
CA GLN A 119 0.30 -8.15 -7.04
C GLN A 119 1.56 -7.72 -6.30
N ALA A 120 1.46 -6.67 -5.45
CA ALA A 120 2.58 -6.21 -4.63
C ALA A 120 3.07 -7.30 -3.68
N LEU A 121 2.18 -7.97 -2.96
CA LEU A 121 2.53 -9.04 -2.02
C LEU A 121 3.18 -10.24 -2.74
N THR A 122 2.62 -10.65 -3.87
CA THR A 122 3.19 -11.74 -4.68
C THR A 122 4.58 -11.37 -5.22
N THR A 123 4.75 -10.12 -5.64
CA THR A 123 6.05 -9.62 -6.13
C THR A 123 7.07 -9.56 -5.00
N LEU A 124 6.69 -9.07 -3.81
CA LEU A 124 7.56 -9.03 -2.63
C LEU A 124 8.07 -10.43 -2.25
N GLU A 125 7.28 -11.50 -2.42
CA GLU A 125 7.73 -12.87 -2.17
C GLU A 125 8.83 -13.36 -3.14
N ALA A 126 8.92 -12.78 -4.31
CA ALA A 126 9.87 -13.15 -5.37
C ALA A 126 11.07 -12.20 -5.48
N GLU A 127 10.99 -11.00 -4.90
CA GLU A 127 11.97 -9.94 -5.07
C GLU A 127 13.17 -10.06 -4.12
N THR A 128 14.34 -9.73 -4.65
CA THR A 128 15.59 -9.56 -3.88
C THR A 128 15.73 -8.14 -3.32
N GLU A 129 15.06 -7.17 -3.93
CA GLU A 129 15.05 -5.76 -3.54
C GLU A 129 13.62 -5.31 -3.19
N PRO A 130 13.13 -5.60 -1.97
CA PRO A 130 11.72 -5.36 -1.61
C PRO A 130 11.30 -3.89 -1.66
N ALA A 131 12.24 -2.96 -1.43
CA ALA A 131 12.01 -1.52 -1.58
C ALA A 131 11.45 -1.15 -2.97
N ARG A 132 11.96 -1.79 -4.02
CA ARG A 132 11.54 -1.56 -5.39
C ARG A 132 10.06 -1.92 -5.61
N ALA A 133 9.61 -3.04 -5.07
CA ALA A 133 8.21 -3.45 -5.14
C ALA A 133 7.32 -2.49 -4.36
N ALA A 134 7.76 -2.03 -3.18
CA ALA A 134 7.02 -1.06 -2.37
C ALA A 134 6.89 0.30 -3.08
N HIS A 135 7.97 0.82 -3.69
CA HIS A 135 7.88 2.08 -4.46
C HIS A 135 7.02 1.97 -5.71
N CYS A 136 7.05 0.83 -6.40
CA CYS A 136 6.13 0.57 -7.51
C CYS A 136 4.68 0.57 -7.02
N PHE A 137 4.40 -0.07 -5.88
CA PHE A 137 3.08 -0.06 -5.25
C PHE A 137 2.63 1.35 -4.88
N GLU A 138 3.46 2.13 -4.18
CA GLU A 138 3.17 3.51 -3.77
C GLU A 138 2.69 4.37 -4.94
N LEU A 139 3.47 4.40 -6.03
CA LEU A 139 3.17 5.24 -7.19
C LEU A 139 1.89 4.81 -7.90
N ASN A 140 1.66 3.51 -8.03
CA ASN A 140 0.45 3.00 -8.67
C ASN A 140 -0.78 3.19 -7.79
N LEU A 141 -0.66 3.07 -6.46
CA LEU A 141 -1.74 3.40 -5.53
C LEU A 141 -2.10 4.88 -5.63
N LEU A 142 -1.11 5.79 -5.60
CA LEU A 142 -1.33 7.22 -5.82
C LEU A 142 -2.04 7.51 -7.15
N ALA A 143 -1.67 6.80 -8.21
CA ALA A 143 -2.31 6.94 -9.51
C ALA A 143 -3.79 6.51 -9.47
N LEU A 144 -4.12 5.41 -8.78
CA LEU A 144 -5.51 4.95 -8.58
C LEU A 144 -6.33 5.92 -7.72
N LEU A 145 -5.69 6.60 -6.77
CA LEU A 145 -6.31 7.62 -5.93
C LEU A 145 -6.48 8.98 -6.62
N GLY A 146 -6.03 9.13 -7.89
CA GLY A 146 -6.10 10.39 -8.64
C GLY A 146 -4.91 11.34 -8.42
N TYR A 147 -3.87 10.90 -7.71
CA TYR A 147 -2.65 11.67 -7.43
C TYR A 147 -1.45 11.21 -8.26
N ARG A 148 -1.68 10.77 -9.49
CA ARG A 148 -0.62 10.34 -10.41
C ARG A 148 0.37 11.49 -10.64
N PRO A 149 1.68 11.33 -10.32
CA PRO A 149 2.65 12.40 -10.59
C PRO A 149 2.82 12.67 -12.09
N VAL A 150 2.90 13.93 -12.45
CA VAL A 150 3.13 14.35 -13.84
C VAL A 150 4.64 14.44 -14.08
N LEU A 151 5.15 13.48 -14.85
CA LEU A 151 6.59 13.26 -15.03
C LEU A 151 7.06 13.39 -16.49
N ALA A 152 6.17 13.71 -17.45
CA ALA A 152 6.49 13.72 -18.89
C ALA A 152 7.53 14.78 -19.24
N SER A 153 7.26 16.03 -18.85
CA SER A 153 8.06 17.21 -19.11
C SER A 153 7.78 18.29 -18.06
N CYS A 154 8.45 19.42 -18.12
CA CYS A 154 8.17 20.54 -17.21
C CYS A 154 6.70 20.98 -17.33
N LEU A 155 5.98 21.01 -16.20
CA LEU A 155 4.57 21.40 -16.15
C LEU A 155 4.31 22.84 -16.62
N CYS A 156 5.29 23.75 -16.47
CA CYS A 156 5.12 25.15 -16.83
C CYS A 156 5.42 25.43 -18.31
N CYS A 157 6.53 24.88 -18.85
CA CYS A 157 7.01 25.25 -20.18
C CYS A 157 7.19 24.06 -21.15
N GLY A 158 6.91 22.83 -20.71
CA GLY A 158 7.13 21.63 -21.52
C GLY A 158 8.61 21.27 -21.76
N GLY A 159 9.55 22.10 -21.30
CA GLY A 159 10.97 21.95 -21.58
C GLY A 159 11.65 20.81 -20.83
N PRO A 160 12.88 20.44 -21.24
CA PRO A 160 13.67 19.39 -20.61
C PRO A 160 14.23 19.82 -19.24
N GLY A 161 14.72 18.82 -18.48
CA GLY A 161 15.43 19.06 -17.21
C GLY A 161 16.72 19.88 -17.33
N PRO A 162 17.41 20.07 -16.23
CA PRO A 162 17.22 19.38 -14.94
C PRO A 162 15.95 19.81 -14.20
N TYR A 163 15.37 18.86 -13.45
CA TYR A 163 14.05 19.02 -12.84
C TYR A 163 14.10 19.20 -11.32
N ARG A 164 13.05 19.83 -10.80
CA ARG A 164 12.60 19.77 -9.41
C ARG A 164 11.23 19.09 -9.39
N PHE A 165 10.94 18.29 -8.40
CA PHE A 165 9.58 17.87 -8.15
C PHE A 165 8.89 18.91 -7.29
N ASP A 166 7.73 19.37 -7.71
CA ASP A 166 6.92 20.34 -6.98
C ASP A 166 5.65 19.66 -6.45
N PRO A 167 5.56 19.42 -5.13
CA PRO A 167 4.40 18.77 -4.53
C PRO A 167 3.11 19.58 -4.70
N SER A 168 3.19 20.90 -4.80
CA SER A 168 2.01 21.77 -4.93
C SER A 168 1.24 21.50 -6.21
N CYS A 169 1.93 21.28 -7.33
CA CYS A 169 1.34 20.94 -8.63
C CYS A 169 1.38 19.43 -8.94
N GLY A 170 2.02 18.62 -8.12
CA GLY A 170 2.07 17.16 -8.27
C GLY A 170 2.93 16.69 -9.46
N GLY A 171 3.99 17.42 -9.84
CA GLY A 171 4.80 17.03 -10.98
C GLY A 171 6.17 17.70 -11.08
N ILE A 172 6.86 17.50 -12.21
CA ILE A 172 8.20 18.05 -12.44
C ILE A 172 8.17 19.43 -13.06
N VAL A 173 9.05 20.31 -12.56
CA VAL A 173 9.27 21.68 -13.06
C VAL A 173 10.75 21.86 -13.34
N CYS A 174 11.12 22.45 -14.47
CA CYS A 174 12.51 22.71 -14.81
C CYS A 174 13.09 23.86 -13.94
N ARG A 175 14.42 23.96 -13.87
CA ARG A 175 15.09 24.99 -13.06
C ARG A 175 14.79 26.43 -13.50
N ARG A 176 14.38 26.63 -14.75
CA ARG A 176 14.11 27.97 -15.31
C ARG A 176 12.70 28.48 -14.99
N CYS A 177 11.78 27.59 -14.64
CA CYS A 177 10.40 27.93 -14.31
C CYS A 177 10.21 28.17 -12.79
N PRO A 178 9.24 29.00 -12.41
CA PRO A 178 8.90 29.17 -11.00
C PRO A 178 8.40 27.85 -10.39
N ALA A 179 8.68 27.63 -9.14
CA ALA A 179 8.22 26.46 -8.39
C ALA A 179 7.92 26.87 -6.94
N SER A 180 7.16 26.06 -6.23
CA SER A 180 6.85 26.30 -4.81
C SER A 180 8.10 26.23 -3.93
N ALA A 181 8.01 26.78 -2.71
CA ALA A 181 9.07 26.70 -1.73
C ALA A 181 9.37 25.25 -1.30
N GLU A 182 8.43 24.34 -1.47
CA GLU A 182 8.55 22.91 -1.15
C GLU A 182 9.19 22.09 -2.27
N ALA A 183 9.41 22.70 -3.46
CA ALA A 183 10.00 22.01 -4.60
C ALA A 183 11.45 21.60 -4.32
N PHE A 184 11.82 20.39 -4.67
CA PHE A 184 13.15 19.83 -4.45
C PHE A 184 13.73 19.19 -5.72
N PRO A 185 15.06 19.14 -5.85
CA PRO A 185 15.71 18.50 -6.99
C PRO A 185 15.32 17.03 -7.11
N VAL A 186 15.09 16.58 -8.34
CA VAL A 186 14.86 15.18 -8.69
C VAL A 186 15.71 14.83 -9.91
N SER A 187 16.42 13.71 -9.85
CA SER A 187 17.28 13.27 -10.94
C SER A 187 16.48 12.74 -12.12
N GLY A 188 17.01 12.89 -13.34
CA GLY A 188 16.41 12.29 -14.53
C GLY A 188 16.31 10.76 -14.44
N ALA A 189 17.23 10.13 -13.69
CA ALA A 189 17.19 8.69 -13.43
C ALA A 189 15.97 8.32 -12.58
N ALA A 190 15.72 9.02 -11.47
CA ALA A 190 14.54 8.79 -10.63
C ALA A 190 13.25 9.03 -11.40
N VAL A 191 13.18 10.11 -12.19
CA VAL A 191 12.03 10.40 -13.07
C VAL A 191 11.80 9.24 -14.06
N SER A 192 12.85 8.70 -14.68
CA SER A 192 12.74 7.57 -15.61
C SER A 192 12.25 6.29 -14.93
N VAL A 193 12.72 6.02 -13.71
CA VAL A 193 12.25 4.86 -12.91
C VAL A 193 10.78 5.03 -12.54
N MET A 194 10.37 6.18 -12.02
CA MET A 194 8.98 6.46 -11.67
C MET A 194 8.04 6.31 -12.88
N LYS A 195 8.44 6.80 -14.06
CA LYS A 195 7.68 6.59 -15.30
C LYS A 195 7.48 5.11 -15.59
N ARG A 196 8.56 4.31 -15.53
CA ARG A 196 8.47 2.86 -15.76
C ARG A 196 7.54 2.18 -14.76
N PHE A 197 7.59 2.53 -13.48
CA PHE A 197 6.68 1.97 -12.47
C PHE A 197 5.21 2.29 -12.77
N LEU A 198 4.92 3.49 -13.25
CA LEU A 198 3.58 3.92 -13.60
C LEU A 198 3.06 3.36 -14.94
N GLU A 199 3.94 3.01 -15.86
CA GLU A 199 3.60 2.47 -17.18
C GLU A 199 3.50 0.94 -17.17
N LEU A 200 4.44 0.27 -16.51
CA LEU A 200 4.57 -1.18 -16.53
C LEU A 200 4.01 -1.85 -15.26
N GLY A 201 3.79 -1.11 -14.18
CA GLY A 201 3.41 -1.66 -12.89
C GLY A 201 4.42 -2.73 -12.43
N PHE A 202 3.90 -3.85 -11.96
CA PHE A 202 4.72 -5.00 -11.55
C PHE A 202 5.23 -5.84 -12.74
N TYR A 203 4.70 -5.60 -13.95
CA TYR A 203 5.17 -6.29 -15.13
C TYR A 203 6.62 -5.88 -15.43
N ARG A 204 7.54 -6.86 -15.52
CA ARG A 204 8.98 -6.64 -15.70
C ARG A 204 9.67 -5.82 -14.59
N LEU A 205 9.13 -5.80 -13.38
CA LEU A 205 9.77 -5.10 -12.26
C LEU A 205 11.19 -5.65 -12.00
N SER A 206 11.38 -6.98 -12.12
CA SER A 206 12.65 -7.66 -11.90
C SER A 206 13.81 -7.16 -12.80
N VAL A 207 13.50 -6.61 -13.96
CA VAL A 207 14.52 -6.03 -14.87
C VAL A 207 14.74 -4.53 -14.67
N CYS A 208 13.92 -3.88 -13.83
CA CYS A 208 14.04 -2.47 -13.52
C CYS A 208 14.96 -2.25 -12.32
N ARG A 209 16.26 -2.13 -12.56
CA ARG A 209 17.22 -1.80 -11.49
C ARG A 209 16.97 -0.39 -10.98
N VAL A 210 16.91 -0.24 -9.65
CA VAL A 210 16.76 1.05 -8.98
C VAL A 210 17.95 1.22 -8.03
N PRO A 211 18.96 2.01 -8.42
CA PRO A 211 20.06 2.32 -7.51
C PRO A 211 19.57 2.99 -6.22
N VAL A 212 20.24 2.74 -5.10
CA VAL A 212 19.84 3.22 -3.75
C VAL A 212 19.59 4.74 -3.72
N ALA A 213 20.42 5.53 -4.43
CA ALA A 213 20.26 6.99 -4.50
C ALA A 213 18.89 7.42 -5.07
N GLN A 214 18.33 6.67 -6.05
CA GLN A 214 17.02 6.96 -6.62
C GLN A 214 15.88 6.50 -5.71
N CYS A 215 16.08 5.48 -4.87
CA CYS A 215 15.05 5.04 -3.92
C CYS A 215 14.64 6.19 -2.98
N GLY A 216 15.60 6.94 -2.42
CA GLY A 216 15.33 8.08 -1.54
C GLY A 216 14.55 9.20 -2.24
N GLU A 217 14.89 9.51 -3.51
CA GLU A 217 14.16 10.51 -4.28
C GLU A 217 12.71 10.06 -4.56
N ILE A 218 12.50 8.81 -4.96
CA ILE A 218 11.18 8.24 -5.24
C ILE A 218 10.35 8.23 -3.96
N HIS A 219 10.92 7.76 -2.85
CA HIS A 219 10.26 7.74 -1.56
C HIS A 219 9.79 9.14 -1.12
N ARG A 220 10.66 10.15 -1.28
CA ARG A 220 10.32 11.54 -0.96
C ARG A 220 9.13 12.04 -1.79
N VAL A 221 9.12 11.75 -3.10
CA VAL A 221 7.99 12.10 -4.00
C VAL A 221 6.72 11.43 -3.51
N SER A 222 6.74 10.10 -3.30
CA SER A 222 5.57 9.33 -2.86
C SER A 222 5.03 9.84 -1.53
N ARG A 223 5.89 10.07 -0.52
CA ARG A 223 5.48 10.56 0.81
C ARG A 223 4.76 11.90 0.76
N LEU A 224 5.29 12.86 -0.02
CA LEU A 224 4.66 14.18 -0.14
C LEU A 224 3.31 14.10 -0.84
N LEU A 225 3.18 13.25 -1.86
CA LEU A 225 1.91 13.01 -2.52
C LEU A 225 0.92 12.31 -1.61
N PHE A 226 1.34 11.31 -0.81
CA PHE A 226 0.47 10.68 0.19
C PHE A 226 0.03 11.65 1.29
N ALA A 227 0.93 12.51 1.76
CA ALA A 227 0.56 13.55 2.72
C ALA A 227 -0.55 14.46 2.17
N LYS A 228 -0.47 14.80 0.89
CA LYS A 228 -1.49 15.60 0.20
C LYS A 228 -2.79 14.84 -0.03
N ALA A 229 -2.69 13.56 -0.41
CA ALA A 229 -3.86 12.72 -0.75
C ALA A 229 -4.68 12.33 0.48
N VAL A 230 -4.00 11.99 1.58
CA VAL A 230 -4.60 11.30 2.74
C VAL A 230 -4.48 12.11 4.03
N GLY A 231 -3.66 13.17 4.05
CA GLY A 231 -3.38 13.96 5.25
C GLY A 231 -2.54 13.22 6.31
N LYS A 232 -2.11 11.97 6.03
CA LYS A 232 -1.33 11.14 6.95
C LYS A 232 0.14 11.10 6.52
N THR A 233 1.04 11.39 7.46
CA THR A 233 2.49 11.45 7.22
C THR A 233 3.28 10.38 7.96
N ARG A 234 2.67 9.69 8.93
CA ARG A 234 3.34 8.68 9.76
C ARG A 234 2.68 7.31 9.58
N PHE A 235 3.51 6.31 9.30
CA PHE A 235 3.13 4.90 9.19
C PHE A 235 4.03 4.09 10.12
N LYS A 236 3.44 3.23 10.96
CA LYS A 236 4.19 2.43 11.92
C LYS A 236 5.17 1.46 11.25
N SER A 237 4.75 0.89 10.13
CA SER A 237 5.59 0.00 9.32
C SER A 237 6.83 0.69 8.76
N LEU A 238 6.77 2.00 8.45
CA LEU A 238 7.95 2.78 8.04
C LEU A 238 8.95 2.95 9.19
N GLU A 239 8.48 3.13 10.42
CA GLU A 239 9.36 3.20 11.59
C GLU A 239 10.13 1.88 11.78
N VAL A 240 9.44 0.74 11.57
CA VAL A 240 10.06 -0.59 11.57
C VAL A 240 11.04 -0.74 10.41
N LEU A 241 10.68 -0.32 9.20
CA LEU A 241 11.57 -0.37 8.03
C LEU A 241 12.84 0.43 8.26
N HIS A 242 12.75 1.64 8.81
CA HIS A 242 13.92 2.45 9.16
C HIS A 242 14.82 1.79 10.21
N SER A 243 14.25 0.98 11.12
CA SER A 243 15.04 0.23 12.11
C SER A 243 15.72 -1.01 11.53
N LEU A 244 15.19 -1.59 10.46
CA LEU A 244 15.72 -2.80 9.80
C LEU A 244 16.70 -2.50 8.68
N THR A 245 16.60 -1.34 8.08
CA THR A 245 17.43 -0.91 6.95
C THR A 245 17.58 0.60 6.99
N GLU A 246 18.61 1.13 6.31
CA GLU A 246 18.67 2.54 5.93
C GLU A 246 17.66 2.80 4.79
N TRP A 247 16.37 2.63 5.11
CA TRP A 247 15.27 2.94 4.20
C TRP A 247 15.20 4.45 3.97
N HIS A 248 15.72 4.89 2.85
CA HIS A 248 15.75 6.28 2.40
C HIS A 248 14.83 6.48 1.21
#